data_fdc9c0ea99901ce3cce253840571fe04
#
_entry.id   fdc9c0ea99901ce3cce253840571fe04
#
_cell.length_a   1.000
_cell.length_b   1.000
_cell.length_c   1.000
_cell.angle_alpha   90.00
_cell.angle_beta   90.00
_cell.angle_gamma   90.00
#
_symmetry.space_group_name_H-M   'P 1'
#
loop_
_entity.id
_entity.type
_entity.pdbx_description
1 polymer ?
#
loop_
_entity_poly.entity_id
_entity_poly.type
_entity_poly.pdbx_seq_one_letter_code
_entity_poly.pdbx_strand_id
1 'polypeptide(L)'
;MFTHNKQVMENDPLTNAEKKELRGIGQRLKPHLHIGKKGLGKNVFKEIDRALLKNGLIKIRFEAEREAIQSYCYDIPEKLNCEYVGQVGKTGIFFRDMPEKA
;
A
#
# COMPACT_ATOMS: atom_id res chain seq x y z
N MET A 1 -4.92 -13.34 11.83
CA MET A 1 -5.59 -13.08 10.58
C MET A 1 -6.63 -11.99 10.71
N PHE A 2 -6.74 -11.17 9.72
CA PHE A 2 -7.74 -10.15 9.74
C PHE A 2 -9.08 -10.70 9.42
N THR A 3 -10.05 -10.30 10.20
CA THR A 3 -11.40 -10.54 9.81
C THR A 3 -12.07 -9.22 9.78
N HIS A 4 -12.52 -8.86 8.63
CA HIS A 4 -13.33 -7.68 8.51
C HIS A 4 -14.73 -8.03 8.92
N ASN A 5 -15.22 -7.27 9.84
CA ASN A 5 -16.59 -7.40 10.22
C ASN A 5 -17.45 -6.80 9.12
N LYS A 6 -18.25 -7.62 8.51
CA LYS A 6 -19.03 -7.16 7.38
C LYS A 6 -20.06 -6.12 7.73
N GLN A 7 -20.31 -5.94 8.99
CA GLN A 7 -21.28 -4.95 9.41
C GLN A 7 -20.72 -3.57 9.52
N VAL A 8 -19.38 -3.46 9.49
CA VAL A 8 -18.77 -2.14 9.48
C VAL A 8 -18.69 -1.67 8.05
N MET A 9 -18.42 -0.39 7.90
CA MET A 9 -18.34 0.20 6.58
C MET A 9 -17.15 -0.33 5.85
N GLU A 10 -17.33 -0.56 4.55
CA GLU A 10 -16.26 -1.15 3.78
C GLU A 10 -15.03 -0.26 3.72
N ASN A 11 -15.15 1.00 4.03
CA ASN A 11 -14.02 1.91 4.00
C ASN A 11 -13.46 2.21 5.37
N ASP A 12 -13.82 1.40 6.36
CA ASP A 12 -13.23 1.58 7.68
C ASP A 12 -11.73 1.47 7.59
N PRO A 13 -11.03 2.41 8.22
CA PRO A 13 -9.58 2.35 8.18
C PRO A 13 -9.06 1.20 9.01
N LEU A 14 -7.86 0.78 8.69
CA LEU A 14 -7.18 -0.24 9.46
C LEU A 14 -6.86 0.30 10.86
N THR A 15 -6.98 -0.57 11.83
CA THR A 15 -6.54 -0.22 13.18
C THR A 15 -5.02 -0.23 13.25
N ASN A 16 -4.49 0.34 14.32
CA ASN A 16 -3.05 0.33 14.52
C ASN A 16 -2.51 -1.08 14.66
N ALA A 17 -3.27 -1.95 15.31
CA ALA A 17 -2.86 -3.34 15.45
C ALA A 17 -2.81 -4.04 14.10
N GLU A 18 -3.81 -3.78 13.26
CA GLU A 18 -3.83 -4.36 11.92
C GLU A 18 -2.70 -3.85 11.07
N LYS A 19 -2.40 -2.56 11.17
CA LYS A 19 -1.29 -2.00 10.41
C LYS A 19 0.05 -2.60 10.85
N LYS A 20 0.19 -2.82 12.15
CA LYS A 20 1.42 -3.41 12.67
C LYS A 20 1.61 -4.81 12.14
N GLU A 21 0.54 -5.59 12.11
CA GLU A 21 0.62 -6.95 11.60
C GLU A 21 0.94 -6.96 10.12
N LEU A 22 0.29 -6.10 9.34
CA LEU A 22 0.55 -6.02 7.91
C LEU A 22 1.96 -5.53 7.63
N ARG A 23 2.46 -4.61 8.46
CA ARG A 23 3.84 -4.13 8.31
C ARG A 23 4.82 -5.27 8.51
N GLY A 24 4.57 -6.12 9.50
CA GLY A 24 5.43 -7.26 9.75
C GLY A 24 5.46 -8.21 8.57
N ILE A 25 4.30 -8.47 7.99
CA ILE A 25 4.23 -9.33 6.81
C ILE A 25 4.94 -8.65 5.64
N GLY A 26 4.67 -7.36 5.44
CA GLY A 26 5.23 -6.64 4.32
C GLY A 26 6.74 -6.56 4.35
N GLN A 27 7.32 -6.50 5.55
CA GLN A 27 8.77 -6.43 5.66
C GLN A 27 9.47 -7.65 5.07
N ARG A 28 8.78 -8.76 5.05
CA ARG A 28 9.36 -10.00 4.52
C ARG A 28 9.20 -10.13 3.02
N LEU A 29 8.38 -9.27 2.43
CA LEU A 29 8.15 -9.32 1.00
C LEU A 29 9.26 -8.62 0.26
N LYS A 30 9.48 -9.05 -0.97
CA LYS A 30 10.31 -8.29 -1.88
C LYS A 30 9.48 -7.17 -2.46
N PRO A 31 10.11 -6.05 -2.82
CA PRO A 31 9.33 -4.97 -3.42
C PRO A 31 8.67 -5.43 -4.71
N HIS A 32 7.40 -5.08 -4.83
CA HIS A 32 6.64 -5.39 -6.04
C HIS A 32 6.94 -4.38 -7.14
N LEU A 33 7.31 -3.18 -6.75
CA LEU A 33 7.55 -2.09 -7.68
C LEU A 33 8.72 -1.26 -7.20
N HIS A 34 9.43 -0.67 -8.17
CA HIS A 34 10.45 0.32 -7.89
C HIS A 34 10.04 1.60 -8.59
N ILE A 35 10.01 2.68 -7.84
CA ILE A 35 9.64 3.98 -8.39
C ILE A 35 10.87 4.85 -8.40
N GLY A 36 11.24 5.28 -9.60
CA GLY A 36 12.44 6.07 -9.79
C GLY A 36 12.24 7.53 -9.46
N LYS A 37 13.23 8.32 -9.84
CA LYS A 37 13.25 9.74 -9.48
C LYS A 37 12.16 10.55 -10.16
N LYS A 38 11.58 10.04 -11.23
CA LYS A 38 10.50 10.74 -11.90
C LYS A 38 9.21 10.76 -11.09
N GLY A 39 9.13 9.88 -10.09
CA GLY A 39 8.00 9.91 -9.17
C GLY A 39 6.76 9.27 -9.74
N LEU A 40 5.62 9.79 -9.28
CA LEU A 40 4.33 9.17 -9.56
C LEU A 40 3.71 9.78 -10.80
N GLY A 41 3.73 9.02 -11.88
CA GLY A 41 3.03 9.42 -13.08
C GLY A 41 1.82 8.54 -13.30
N LYS A 42 1.10 8.82 -14.40
CA LYS A 42 -0.10 8.07 -14.71
C LYS A 42 0.16 6.57 -14.82
N ASN A 43 1.22 6.22 -15.52
CA ASN A 43 1.52 4.80 -15.73
C ASN A 43 1.92 4.13 -14.43
N VAL A 44 2.62 4.85 -13.57
CA VAL A 44 3.02 4.31 -12.28
C VAL A 44 1.80 4.01 -11.43
N PHE A 45 0.83 4.93 -11.41
CA PHE A 45 -0.40 4.68 -10.67
C PHE A 45 -1.13 3.45 -11.19
N LYS A 46 -1.13 3.25 -12.49
CA LYS A 46 -1.77 2.07 -13.06
C LYS A 46 -1.07 0.79 -12.63
N GLU A 47 0.26 0.83 -12.57
CA GLU A 47 1.03 -0.33 -12.13
C GLU A 47 0.78 -0.63 -10.66
N ILE A 48 0.71 0.41 -9.84
CA ILE A 48 0.42 0.21 -8.42
C ILE A 48 -0.98 -0.39 -8.24
N ASP A 49 -1.94 0.14 -8.97
CA ASP A 49 -3.31 -0.37 -8.89
C ASP A 49 -3.36 -1.84 -9.28
N ARG A 50 -2.66 -2.18 -10.35
CA ARG A 50 -2.63 -3.57 -10.80
C ARG A 50 -2.01 -4.47 -9.75
N ALA A 51 -0.94 -4.02 -9.11
CA ALA A 51 -0.30 -4.80 -8.07
C ALA A 51 -1.22 -4.98 -6.87
N LEU A 52 -1.96 -3.94 -6.51
CA LEU A 52 -2.92 -4.04 -5.42
C LEU A 52 -4.04 -5.01 -5.75
N LEU A 53 -4.52 -4.97 -6.98
CA LEU A 53 -5.58 -5.89 -7.40
C LEU A 53 -5.10 -7.34 -7.36
N LYS A 54 -3.84 -7.55 -7.69
CA LYS A 54 -3.30 -8.89 -7.76
C LYS A 54 -2.93 -9.44 -6.39
N ASN A 55 -2.32 -8.61 -5.56
CA ASN A 55 -1.68 -9.09 -4.34
C ASN A 55 -2.34 -8.64 -3.05
N GLY A 56 -3.07 -7.54 -3.08
CA GLY A 56 -3.68 -7.00 -1.88
C GLY A 56 -2.71 -6.23 -1.01
N LEU A 57 -1.64 -6.86 -0.58
CA LEU A 57 -0.59 -6.22 0.21
C LEU A 57 0.64 -6.09 -0.67
N ILE A 58 1.13 -4.87 -0.84
CA ILE A 58 2.27 -4.64 -1.72
C ILE A 58 3.31 -3.78 -1.03
N LYS A 59 4.52 -3.88 -1.53
CA LYS A 59 5.66 -3.14 -1.06
C LYS A 59 6.28 -2.40 -2.25
N ILE A 60 6.51 -1.11 -2.07
CA ILE A 60 7.07 -0.27 -3.12
C ILE A 60 8.36 0.34 -2.64
N ARG A 61 9.41 0.21 -3.43
CA ARG A 61 10.67 0.87 -3.13
C ARG A 61 10.76 2.16 -3.92
N PHE A 62 11.14 3.23 -3.23
CA PHE A 62 11.24 4.55 -3.83
C PHE A 62 12.69 4.99 -3.89
N GLU A 63 13.10 5.50 -5.05
CA GLU A 63 14.42 6.12 -5.21
C GLU A 63 14.25 7.62 -5.07
N ALA A 64 14.10 8.06 -3.83
CA ALA A 64 13.78 9.45 -3.59
C ALA A 64 14.20 9.83 -2.18
N GLU A 65 14.16 11.14 -1.94
CA GLU A 65 14.43 11.68 -0.62
C GLU A 65 13.27 11.36 0.30
N ARG A 66 13.56 11.43 1.59
CA ARG A 66 12.58 11.09 2.60
C ARG A 66 11.28 11.87 2.47
N GLU A 67 11.41 13.19 2.25
CA GLU A 67 10.21 14.02 2.13
C GLU A 67 9.38 13.64 0.93
N ALA A 68 10.04 13.32 -0.18
CA ALA A 68 9.32 12.90 -1.37
C ALA A 68 8.60 11.58 -1.13
N ILE A 69 9.26 10.66 -0.43
CA ILE A 69 8.62 9.39 -0.12
C ILE A 69 7.40 9.58 0.75
N GLN A 70 7.48 10.47 1.73
CA GLN A 70 6.33 10.76 2.58
C GLN A 70 5.17 11.31 1.77
N SER A 71 5.47 12.17 0.81
CA SER A 71 4.45 12.71 -0.06
C SER A 71 3.82 11.63 -0.93
N TYR A 72 4.64 10.73 -1.47
CA TYR A 72 4.11 9.61 -2.26
C TYR A 72 3.23 8.70 -1.41
N CYS A 73 3.64 8.46 -0.19
CA CYS A 73 2.86 7.60 0.71
C CYS A 73 1.52 8.22 1.07
N TYR A 74 1.42 9.53 0.99
CA TYR A 74 0.15 10.21 1.16
C TYR A 74 -0.68 10.16 -0.12
N ASP A 75 -0.05 10.39 -1.26
CA ASP A 75 -0.75 10.50 -2.53
C ASP A 75 -1.34 9.19 -3.01
N ILE A 76 -0.62 8.09 -2.80
CA ILE A 76 -1.03 6.81 -3.32
C ILE A 76 -2.39 6.36 -2.75
N PRO A 77 -2.58 6.40 -1.42
CA PRO A 77 -3.91 6.04 -0.90
C PRO A 77 -5.02 6.95 -1.40
N GLU A 78 -4.71 8.24 -1.57
CA GLU A 78 -5.71 9.19 -2.04
C GLU A 78 -6.17 8.88 -3.44
N LYS A 79 -5.23 8.50 -4.30
CA LYS A 79 -5.54 8.26 -5.70
C LYS A 79 -6.12 6.88 -5.95
N LEU A 80 -5.66 5.89 -5.20
CA LEU A 80 -5.94 4.50 -5.55
C LEU A 80 -6.85 3.78 -4.57
N ASN A 81 -7.38 4.52 -3.60
CA ASN A 81 -8.32 3.91 -2.67
C ASN A 81 -7.73 2.68 -1.99
N CYS A 82 -6.61 2.87 -1.33
CA CYS A 82 -5.96 1.83 -0.57
C CYS A 82 -5.49 2.39 0.75
N GLU A 83 -4.96 1.53 1.61
CA GLU A 83 -4.50 1.92 2.92
C GLU A 83 -2.99 2.00 2.96
N TYR A 84 -2.48 3.06 3.56
CA TYR A 84 -1.07 3.17 3.84
C TYR A 84 -0.78 2.41 5.13
N VAL A 85 0.09 1.41 5.04
CA VAL A 85 0.38 0.55 6.19
C VAL A 85 1.57 1.06 6.97
N GLY A 86 2.61 1.49 6.28
CA GLY A 86 3.78 2.00 6.95
C GLY A 86 4.94 2.16 6.00
N GLN A 87 6.01 2.77 6.52
CA GLN A 87 7.22 3.00 5.75
C GLN A 87 8.39 2.41 6.50
N VAL A 88 9.24 1.68 5.78
CA VAL A 88 10.44 1.10 6.35
C VAL A 88 11.58 1.51 5.43
N GLY A 89 12.44 2.42 5.92
CA GLY A 89 13.50 2.94 5.08
C GLY A 89 12.92 3.62 3.86
N LYS A 90 13.35 3.19 2.70
CA LYS A 90 12.89 3.77 1.45
C LYS A 90 11.76 2.96 0.81
N THR A 91 11.09 2.13 1.58
CA THR A 91 9.97 1.35 1.06
C THR A 91 8.69 1.75 1.76
N GLY A 92 7.60 1.73 1.01
CA GLY A 92 6.27 1.93 1.55
C GLY A 92 5.44 0.69 1.38
N ILE A 93 4.57 0.42 2.34
CA ILE A 93 3.72 -0.76 2.33
C ILE A 93 2.28 -0.31 2.26
N PHE A 94 1.54 -0.89 1.34
CA PHE A 94 0.17 -0.48 1.06
C PHE A 94 -0.73 -1.71 0.99
N PHE A 95 -1.99 -1.53 1.32
CA PHE A 95 -2.92 -2.63 1.42
C PHE A 95 -4.27 -2.25 0.86
N ARG A 96 -4.89 -3.18 0.16
CA ARG A 96 -6.27 -3.06 -0.29
C ARG A 96 -6.92 -4.41 -0.11
N ASP A 97 -8.11 -4.41 0.49
CA ASP A 97 -8.85 -5.66 0.64
C ASP A 97 -9.11 -6.25 -0.72
N MET A 98 -8.84 -7.53 -0.83
CA MET A 98 -9.16 -8.25 -2.05
C MET A 98 -10.64 -8.53 -2.07
N PRO A 99 -11.29 -8.30 -3.20
CA PRO A 99 -12.70 -8.66 -3.28
C PRO A 99 -12.86 -10.15 -3.16
N GLU A 100 -13.95 -10.54 -2.54
CA GLU A 100 -14.26 -11.94 -2.44
C GLU A 100 -14.61 -12.49 -3.79
N LYS A 101 -14.13 -13.68 -4.04
CA LYS A 101 -14.49 -14.35 -5.26
C LYS A 101 -15.92 -14.80 -5.21
N ALA A 102 -16.64 -14.50 -6.21
CA ALA A 102 -18.03 -14.96 -6.30
C ALA A 102 -18.10 -16.44 -6.56
#